data_ac75a78a949fa233ba3031d44a17ace6
#
_entry.id   ac75a78a949fa233ba3031d44a17ace6
#
_cell.length_a   1.000
_cell.length_b   1.000
_cell.length_c   1.000
_cell.angle_alpha   90.00
_cell.angle_beta   90.00
_cell.angle_gamma   90.00
#
_symmetry.space_group_name_H-M   'P 1'
#
loop_
_entity.id
_entity.type
_entity.pdbx_description
1 polymer ?
#
loop_
_entity_poly.entity_id
_entity_poly.type
_entity_poly.pdbx_seq_one_letter_code
_entity_poly.pdbx_strand_id
1 'polypeptide(L)'
;VVVSWGDPLFSNAPALDTATGGTGASQELAFGDHNDGMALFSKDGRQIIAINNEYTDGKTLHANRADGMPATADDVRKNKAAHGVSIVEVAQRGGNWGIVQDSLYNRRITADTEMDITGPARGHKWMQTSEDPKGLIAKGTWNNCGNGQTPWGTYLTCEENFNGYFTANDKNYKMPEAFKRYGLSTEGRYNWAIGDARFDLIKEPNEPNRFGYVVEIDPLDPTSRPKKRTALGRFKHENAELTIASNGHVVVYLGDDERGEFLYRFVSKHKYLAGGNNRDLLEEGTLYVAKFHDNNRGEWLALTPKTTGMTEAEISIHTRMAASKVGATTMDRPEWVAANPNKVEIFCALTNNKNRGVKPNAGGDATPPSGPNPRVENNFGQIVRWVPMNEDHTSSEFTWNLFVLAGNPAVYDDANGGSQNINQDNMFNSPDGLKFDSKGLLWIQTDGNYSNAKGFQGQGNNQMLVGDPETGEIRRFLVGPKECEVTGIAWNTERTTMFISIQHPGEKGNSHWPDGGQSVPRSSVVAISREDGAVIG
;
A
#
# COMPACT_ATOMS: atom_id res chain seq x y z
N VAL A 1 -6.17 -20.08 -8.91
CA VAL A 1 -4.95 -19.25 -8.96
C VAL A 1 -4.76 -18.74 -10.38
N VAL A 2 -4.39 -17.46 -10.52
CA VAL A 2 -4.17 -16.79 -11.82
C VAL A 2 -2.67 -16.76 -12.15
N VAL A 3 -1.86 -16.36 -11.16
CA VAL A 3 -0.40 -16.26 -11.24
C VAL A 3 0.18 -16.33 -9.84
N SER A 4 1.35 -16.93 -9.70
CA SER A 4 2.10 -17.04 -8.45
C SER A 4 3.50 -16.49 -8.60
N TRP A 5 4.14 -16.09 -7.49
CA TRP A 5 5.56 -15.72 -7.50
C TRP A 5 6.42 -16.72 -8.28
N GLY A 6 7.27 -16.20 -9.14
CA GLY A 6 8.19 -16.98 -9.95
C GLY A 6 7.59 -17.57 -11.24
N ASP A 7 6.28 -17.41 -11.47
CA ASP A 7 5.68 -17.84 -12.74
C ASP A 7 6.23 -16.99 -13.91
N PRO A 8 6.63 -17.60 -15.03
CA PRO A 8 7.23 -16.90 -16.16
C PRO A 8 6.22 -16.02 -16.90
N LEU A 9 6.54 -14.74 -17.08
CA LEU A 9 5.73 -13.78 -17.85
C LEU A 9 6.03 -13.86 -19.36
N PHE A 10 7.16 -14.45 -19.72
CA PHE A 10 7.67 -14.57 -21.08
C PHE A 10 8.03 -16.03 -21.38
N SER A 11 7.85 -16.46 -22.62
CA SER A 11 8.10 -17.85 -23.04
C SER A 11 9.58 -18.26 -22.96
N ASN A 12 10.49 -17.28 -22.98
CA ASN A 12 11.93 -17.50 -22.82
C ASN A 12 12.40 -17.48 -21.35
N ALA A 13 11.51 -17.20 -20.40
CA ALA A 13 11.86 -17.21 -18.99
C ALA A 13 11.98 -18.66 -18.48
N PRO A 14 13.01 -18.99 -17.69
CA PRO A 14 13.10 -20.30 -17.06
C PRO A 14 12.00 -20.48 -16.00
N ALA A 15 11.61 -21.73 -15.74
CA ALA A 15 10.75 -22.05 -14.61
C ALA A 15 11.46 -21.71 -13.28
N LEU A 16 10.68 -21.45 -12.24
CA LEU A 16 11.19 -21.18 -10.90
C LEU A 16 12.01 -22.37 -10.38
N ASP A 17 13.26 -22.12 -10.03
CA ASP A 17 14.08 -23.07 -9.28
C ASP A 17 13.83 -22.86 -7.77
N THR A 18 13.01 -23.70 -7.18
CA THR A 18 12.65 -23.59 -5.74
C THR A 18 13.80 -23.94 -4.80
N ALA A 19 14.87 -24.60 -5.28
CA ALA A 19 16.03 -24.93 -4.44
C ALA A 19 16.94 -23.72 -4.17
N THR A 20 16.89 -22.71 -5.05
CA THR A 20 17.75 -21.52 -4.94
C THR A 20 16.96 -20.19 -4.95
N GLY A 21 15.69 -20.24 -5.33
CA GLY A 21 14.89 -19.08 -5.70
C GLY A 21 15.25 -18.47 -7.06
N GLY A 22 16.04 -19.20 -7.88
CA GLY A 22 16.51 -18.76 -9.20
C GLY A 22 17.66 -17.75 -9.16
N THR A 23 17.80 -16.95 -10.21
CA THR A 23 18.83 -15.91 -10.41
C THR A 23 18.18 -14.54 -10.59
N GLY A 24 18.98 -13.47 -10.55
CA GLY A 24 18.49 -12.12 -10.88
C GLY A 24 17.88 -12.07 -12.28
N ALA A 25 18.54 -12.66 -13.26
CA ALA A 25 18.06 -12.71 -14.65
C ALA A 25 16.74 -13.48 -14.82
N SER A 26 16.54 -14.59 -14.09
CA SER A 26 15.28 -15.33 -14.14
C SER A 26 14.13 -14.55 -13.47
N GLN A 27 14.38 -13.90 -12.35
CA GLN A 27 13.37 -13.15 -11.62
C GLN A 27 12.91 -11.88 -12.39
N GLU A 28 13.77 -11.25 -13.17
CA GLU A 28 13.40 -10.12 -14.04
C GLU A 28 12.35 -10.49 -15.10
N LEU A 29 12.24 -11.76 -15.46
CA LEU A 29 11.29 -12.29 -16.45
C LEU A 29 10.07 -12.99 -15.82
N ALA A 30 10.00 -13.03 -14.50
CA ALA A 30 8.98 -13.74 -13.75
C ALA A 30 8.11 -12.79 -12.93
N PHE A 31 6.94 -13.26 -12.50
CA PHE A 31 6.06 -12.58 -11.56
C PHE A 31 6.78 -12.34 -10.22
N GLY A 32 6.61 -11.14 -9.65
CA GLY A 32 7.25 -10.77 -8.39
C GLY A 32 6.66 -11.46 -7.16
N ASP A 33 7.28 -11.23 -6.02
CA ASP A 33 6.85 -11.83 -4.75
C ASP A 33 5.90 -10.90 -3.98
N HIS A 34 5.28 -11.42 -2.93
CA HIS A 34 4.36 -10.74 -2.00
C HIS A 34 3.44 -9.74 -2.72
N ASN A 35 2.58 -10.28 -3.59
CA ASN A 35 1.63 -9.47 -4.34
C ASN A 35 0.60 -8.81 -3.42
N ASP A 36 0.33 -7.53 -3.67
CA ASP A 36 -0.53 -6.67 -2.90
C ASP A 36 -1.56 -5.95 -3.78
N GLY A 37 -1.68 -4.63 -3.67
CA GLY A 37 -2.62 -3.81 -4.41
C GLY A 37 -2.62 -4.07 -5.91
N MET A 38 -3.81 -4.03 -6.51
CA MET A 38 -3.96 -4.29 -7.93
C MET A 38 -5.09 -3.46 -8.55
N ALA A 39 -4.98 -3.22 -9.85
CA ALA A 39 -6.07 -2.65 -10.64
C ALA A 39 -6.11 -3.25 -12.04
N LEU A 40 -7.33 -3.39 -12.58
CA LEU A 40 -7.57 -3.90 -13.91
C LEU A 40 -7.81 -2.75 -14.89
N PHE A 41 -7.20 -2.85 -16.06
CA PHE A 41 -7.33 -1.96 -17.20
C PHE A 41 -7.76 -2.74 -18.42
N SER A 42 -8.51 -2.10 -19.32
CA SER A 42 -8.97 -2.73 -20.55
C SER A 42 -8.56 -1.89 -21.76
N LYS A 43 -8.05 -2.57 -22.80
CA LYS A 43 -7.74 -1.95 -24.08
C LYS A 43 -7.95 -2.96 -25.20
N ASP A 44 -8.72 -2.57 -26.21
CA ASP A 44 -8.98 -3.39 -27.42
C ASP A 44 -9.44 -4.83 -27.09
N GLY A 45 -10.30 -4.97 -26.08
CA GLY A 45 -10.84 -6.26 -25.62
C GLY A 45 -9.87 -7.09 -24.77
N ARG A 46 -8.66 -6.60 -24.51
CA ARG A 46 -7.68 -7.23 -23.61
C ARG A 46 -7.86 -6.73 -22.20
N GLN A 47 -7.56 -7.57 -21.22
CA GLN A 47 -7.57 -7.21 -19.82
C GLN A 47 -6.14 -7.25 -19.25
N ILE A 48 -5.70 -6.13 -18.72
CA ILE A 48 -4.37 -5.93 -18.19
C ILE A 48 -4.48 -5.63 -16.70
N ILE A 49 -3.81 -6.41 -15.85
CA ILE A 49 -3.75 -6.15 -14.41
C ILE A 49 -2.36 -5.59 -14.09
N ALA A 50 -2.31 -4.46 -13.39
CA ALA A 50 -1.14 -3.98 -12.69
C ALA A 50 -1.23 -4.46 -11.23
N ILE A 51 -0.17 -5.09 -10.73
CA ILE A 51 -0.14 -5.76 -9.42
C ILE A 51 1.16 -5.36 -8.72
N ASN A 52 1.05 -4.87 -7.50
CA ASN A 52 2.18 -4.59 -6.64
C ASN A 52 2.87 -5.89 -6.21
N ASN A 53 4.18 -5.85 -6.10
CA ASN A 53 5.03 -6.88 -5.50
C ASN A 53 5.83 -6.18 -4.39
N GLU A 54 5.34 -6.29 -3.16
CA GLU A 54 5.73 -5.42 -2.07
C GLU A 54 7.13 -5.71 -1.53
N TYR A 55 7.31 -6.87 -0.93
CA TYR A 55 8.60 -7.30 -0.37
C TYR A 55 8.85 -8.79 -0.66
N THR A 56 9.74 -9.47 0.06
CA THR A 56 10.12 -10.86 -0.22
C THR A 56 10.33 -11.65 1.07
N ASP A 57 10.02 -12.95 1.03
CA ASP A 57 10.51 -13.90 2.03
C ASP A 57 11.92 -14.37 1.64
N GLY A 58 12.91 -13.95 2.44
CA GLY A 58 14.29 -14.32 2.21
C GLY A 58 14.54 -15.81 2.24
N LYS A 59 13.79 -16.59 3.03
CA LYS A 59 13.98 -18.05 3.13
C LYS A 59 13.56 -18.79 1.87
N THR A 60 12.57 -18.28 1.16
CA THR A 60 12.11 -18.84 -0.12
C THR A 60 12.92 -18.29 -1.28
N LEU A 61 13.10 -16.96 -1.34
CA LEU A 61 13.83 -16.31 -2.42
C LEU A 61 15.34 -16.65 -2.42
N HIS A 62 15.92 -16.89 -1.26
CA HIS A 62 17.33 -17.29 -1.07
C HIS A 62 17.41 -18.66 -0.37
N ALA A 63 16.66 -19.65 -0.86
CA ALA A 63 16.56 -20.98 -0.24
C ALA A 63 17.90 -21.71 -0.07
N ASN A 64 18.89 -21.34 -0.88
CA ASN A 64 20.27 -21.84 -0.77
C ASN A 64 21.15 -21.06 0.24
N ARG A 65 20.57 -20.12 0.99
CA ARG A 65 21.27 -19.33 2.04
C ARG A 65 20.69 -19.68 3.41
N ALA A 66 21.53 -20.01 4.35
CA ALA A 66 21.10 -20.46 5.69
C ALA A 66 20.33 -19.37 6.47
N ASP A 67 20.66 -18.11 6.25
CA ASP A 67 20.04 -16.94 6.89
C ASP A 67 18.96 -16.28 6.03
N GLY A 68 18.74 -16.77 4.79
CA GLY A 68 17.79 -16.16 3.84
C GLY A 68 18.20 -14.77 3.34
N MET A 69 19.49 -14.39 3.48
CA MET A 69 19.97 -13.06 3.12
C MET A 69 20.79 -13.08 1.82
N PRO A 70 20.72 -12.00 1.01
CA PRO A 70 21.61 -11.82 -0.13
C PRO A 70 23.08 -11.86 0.29
N ALA A 71 23.90 -12.66 -0.41
CA ALA A 71 25.33 -12.79 -0.20
C ALA A 71 26.19 -12.39 -1.39
N THR A 72 25.58 -12.22 -2.56
CA THR A 72 26.24 -11.82 -3.82
C THR A 72 25.50 -10.68 -4.50
N ALA A 73 26.13 -10.04 -5.48
CA ALA A 73 25.47 -9.00 -6.29
C ALA A 73 24.27 -9.57 -7.09
N ASP A 74 24.32 -10.83 -7.52
CA ASP A 74 23.18 -11.48 -8.21
C ASP A 74 22.04 -11.80 -7.24
N ASP A 75 22.32 -12.16 -5.98
CA ASP A 75 21.29 -12.29 -4.96
C ASP A 75 20.57 -10.95 -4.71
N VAL A 76 21.31 -9.83 -4.65
CA VAL A 76 20.73 -8.49 -4.55
C VAL A 76 19.89 -8.14 -5.78
N ARG A 77 20.39 -8.43 -7.00
CA ARG A 77 19.66 -8.25 -8.26
C ARG A 77 18.35 -9.05 -8.25
N LYS A 78 18.40 -10.31 -7.83
CA LYS A 78 17.24 -11.19 -7.70
C LYS A 78 16.21 -10.60 -6.71
N ASN A 79 16.67 -10.17 -5.54
CA ASN A 79 15.80 -9.57 -4.52
C ASN A 79 15.12 -8.29 -5.05
N LYS A 80 15.89 -7.38 -5.66
CA LYS A 80 15.37 -6.16 -6.29
C LYS A 80 14.37 -6.46 -7.42
N ALA A 81 14.61 -7.52 -8.21
CA ALA A 81 13.73 -7.92 -9.30
C ALA A 81 12.42 -8.57 -8.81
N ALA A 82 12.38 -9.12 -7.60
CA ALA A 82 11.17 -9.67 -7.00
C ALA A 82 10.20 -8.60 -6.45
N HIS A 83 10.70 -7.37 -6.24
CA HIS A 83 9.90 -6.20 -5.80
C HIS A 83 9.29 -5.41 -6.97
N GLY A 84 8.46 -4.44 -6.62
CA GLY A 84 7.95 -3.40 -7.53
C GLY A 84 6.56 -3.71 -8.07
N VAL A 85 6.36 -3.66 -9.39
CA VAL A 85 5.06 -3.85 -10.03
C VAL A 85 5.17 -4.82 -11.20
N SER A 86 4.26 -5.80 -11.24
CA SER A 86 4.02 -6.64 -12.43
C SER A 86 2.85 -6.08 -13.22
N ILE A 87 3.03 -5.83 -14.51
CA ILE A 87 1.94 -5.54 -15.43
C ILE A 87 1.79 -6.74 -16.35
N VAL A 88 0.61 -7.34 -16.37
CA VAL A 88 0.35 -8.60 -17.08
C VAL A 88 -0.99 -8.57 -17.79
N GLU A 89 -1.04 -9.06 -19.03
CA GLU A 89 -2.30 -9.39 -19.67
C GLU A 89 -2.83 -10.70 -19.10
N VAL A 90 -4.13 -10.69 -18.74
CA VAL A 90 -4.84 -11.89 -18.26
C VAL A 90 -5.99 -12.23 -19.19
N ALA A 91 -6.27 -13.52 -19.33
CA ALA A 91 -7.39 -14.00 -20.12
C ALA A 91 -8.00 -15.25 -19.49
N GLN A 92 -9.29 -15.44 -19.75
CA GLN A 92 -9.99 -16.66 -19.36
C GLN A 92 -9.93 -17.68 -20.49
N ARG A 93 -9.48 -18.91 -20.17
CA ARG A 93 -9.40 -20.02 -21.10
C ARG A 93 -9.98 -21.27 -20.45
N GLY A 94 -11.01 -21.86 -21.08
CA GLY A 94 -11.66 -23.04 -20.52
C GLY A 94 -12.25 -22.83 -19.12
N GLY A 95 -12.71 -21.62 -18.82
CA GLY A 95 -13.26 -21.26 -17.49
C GLY A 95 -12.20 -20.78 -16.48
N ASN A 96 -10.91 -20.97 -16.75
CA ASN A 96 -9.83 -20.58 -15.84
C ASN A 96 -9.14 -19.30 -16.29
N TRP A 97 -8.86 -18.40 -15.36
CA TRP A 97 -8.05 -17.22 -15.57
C TRP A 97 -6.54 -17.57 -15.51
N GLY A 98 -5.76 -16.94 -16.37
CA GLY A 98 -4.31 -17.06 -16.37
C GLY A 98 -3.66 -15.93 -17.15
N ILE A 99 -2.33 -15.82 -17.01
CA ILE A 99 -1.55 -14.81 -17.75
C ILE A 99 -1.43 -15.19 -19.24
N VAL A 100 -1.34 -14.17 -20.09
CA VAL A 100 -0.99 -14.30 -21.50
C VAL A 100 0.51 -14.02 -21.63
N GLN A 101 1.32 -15.07 -21.74
CA GLN A 101 2.77 -14.92 -21.93
C GLN A 101 3.08 -14.15 -23.22
N ASP A 102 4.21 -13.44 -23.22
CA ASP A 102 4.69 -12.64 -24.37
C ASP A 102 3.72 -11.55 -24.83
N SER A 103 2.72 -11.19 -24.01
CA SER A 103 1.91 -10.02 -24.33
C SER A 103 2.78 -8.76 -24.40
N LEU A 104 2.50 -7.89 -25.37
CA LEU A 104 3.21 -6.61 -25.50
C LEU A 104 3.04 -5.69 -24.28
N TYR A 105 2.04 -5.95 -23.41
CA TYR A 105 1.82 -5.22 -22.17
C TYR A 105 2.59 -5.78 -20.98
N ASN A 106 3.05 -7.02 -21.07
CA ASN A 106 3.79 -7.64 -19.97
C ASN A 106 5.09 -6.91 -19.71
N ARG A 107 5.26 -6.42 -18.49
CA ARG A 107 6.53 -5.84 -18.03
C ARG A 107 6.69 -5.89 -16.53
N ARG A 108 7.95 -5.88 -16.09
CA ARG A 108 8.33 -5.73 -14.71
C ARG A 108 8.85 -4.31 -14.48
N ILE A 109 8.30 -3.64 -13.48
CA ILE A 109 8.82 -2.40 -12.93
C ILE A 109 9.42 -2.76 -11.58
N THR A 110 10.74 -2.57 -11.43
CA THR A 110 11.51 -3.10 -10.29
C THR A 110 12.27 -1.99 -9.57
N ALA A 111 13.08 -2.38 -8.59
CA ALA A 111 13.97 -1.45 -7.88
C ALA A 111 15.10 -0.87 -8.77
N ASP A 112 15.19 -1.24 -10.04
CA ASP A 112 16.17 -0.69 -11.01
C ASP A 112 15.53 0.09 -12.17
N THR A 113 14.20 0.17 -12.23
CA THR A 113 13.50 0.90 -13.31
C THR A 113 13.65 2.40 -13.14
N GLU A 114 14.08 3.11 -14.18
CA GLU A 114 14.17 4.59 -14.15
C GLU A 114 12.79 5.24 -14.06
N MET A 115 12.67 6.28 -13.23
CA MET A 115 11.44 7.02 -12.98
C MET A 115 11.70 8.51 -12.94
N ASP A 116 10.83 9.30 -13.58
CA ASP A 116 10.92 10.75 -13.49
C ASP A 116 10.47 11.23 -12.09
N ILE A 117 11.23 12.10 -11.48
CA ILE A 117 10.82 12.83 -10.28
C ILE A 117 10.00 14.03 -10.73
N THR A 118 8.76 14.19 -10.24
CA THR A 118 7.86 15.29 -10.57
C THR A 118 7.38 16.02 -9.31
N GLY A 119 6.78 17.19 -9.47
CA GLY A 119 6.26 17.97 -8.36
C GLY A 119 7.34 18.78 -7.60
N PRO A 120 7.03 19.29 -6.39
CA PRO A 120 7.83 20.30 -5.69
C PRO A 120 9.25 19.87 -5.32
N ALA A 121 9.49 18.58 -5.09
CA ALA A 121 10.83 18.09 -4.73
C ALA A 121 11.77 17.93 -5.93
N ARG A 122 11.25 17.99 -7.16
CA ARG A 122 12.04 17.80 -8.39
C ARG A 122 13.22 18.79 -8.44
N GLY A 123 14.44 18.26 -8.56
CA GLY A 123 15.67 19.04 -8.64
C GLY A 123 16.17 19.62 -7.30
N HIS A 124 15.45 19.39 -6.20
CA HIS A 124 15.91 19.88 -4.89
C HIS A 124 17.23 19.21 -4.47
N LYS A 125 18.09 19.93 -3.75
CA LYS A 125 19.41 19.45 -3.33
C LYS A 125 19.36 18.10 -2.58
N TRP A 126 18.32 17.83 -1.83
CA TRP A 126 18.13 16.54 -1.11
C TRP A 126 17.66 15.39 -1.99
N MET A 127 17.34 15.66 -3.26
CA MET A 127 17.02 14.65 -4.27
C MET A 127 18.23 14.31 -5.16
N GLN A 128 19.34 15.02 -5.01
CA GLN A 128 20.56 14.85 -5.81
C GLN A 128 21.42 13.70 -5.25
N THR A 129 21.89 12.85 -6.13
CA THR A 129 22.78 11.72 -5.83
C THR A 129 23.96 11.70 -6.78
N SER A 130 24.94 10.82 -6.58
CA SER A 130 26.07 10.67 -7.49
C SER A 130 25.66 10.26 -8.90
N GLU A 131 24.63 9.40 -9.03
CA GLU A 131 24.10 8.96 -10.33
C GLU A 131 23.17 9.98 -10.99
N ASP A 132 22.49 10.82 -10.18
CA ASP A 132 21.60 11.88 -10.65
C ASP A 132 21.91 13.21 -9.97
N PRO A 133 22.96 13.92 -10.39
CA PRO A 133 23.37 15.20 -9.79
C PRO A 133 22.36 16.33 -9.95
N LYS A 134 21.33 16.13 -10.80
CA LYS A 134 20.26 17.12 -11.01
C LYS A 134 19.02 16.84 -10.16
N GLY A 135 18.88 15.64 -9.58
CA GLY A 135 17.70 15.25 -8.81
C GLY A 135 16.41 15.13 -9.63
N LEU A 136 16.49 14.59 -10.84
CA LEU A 136 15.40 14.54 -11.81
C LEU A 136 14.88 13.13 -12.07
N ILE A 137 15.73 12.08 -11.88
CA ILE A 137 15.44 10.69 -12.22
C ILE A 137 15.85 9.80 -11.05
N ALA A 138 14.88 9.12 -10.45
CA ALA A 138 15.14 8.09 -9.46
C ALA A 138 15.19 6.71 -10.13
N LYS A 139 15.95 5.77 -9.55
CA LYS A 139 15.92 4.37 -9.94
C LYS A 139 15.07 3.57 -8.97
N GLY A 140 13.98 3.02 -9.47
CA GLY A 140 13.24 1.97 -8.80
C GLY A 140 12.11 2.42 -7.90
N THR A 141 11.34 1.39 -7.56
CA THR A 141 10.28 1.41 -6.56
C THR A 141 10.28 0.06 -5.85
N TRP A 142 9.96 0.06 -4.57
CA TRP A 142 9.90 -1.13 -3.72
C TRP A 142 9.01 -0.90 -2.52
N ASN A 143 8.67 -1.98 -1.85
CA ASN A 143 7.69 -2.01 -0.78
C ASN A 143 6.38 -1.35 -1.22
N ASN A 144 5.91 -1.79 -2.38
CA ASN A 144 4.71 -1.30 -3.03
C ASN A 144 3.50 -2.02 -2.44
N CYS A 145 2.82 -1.39 -1.50
CA CYS A 145 1.69 -1.94 -0.78
C CYS A 145 0.37 -1.74 -1.56
N GLY A 146 -0.52 -0.88 -1.12
CA GLY A 146 -1.77 -0.60 -1.78
C GLY A 146 -1.64 0.22 -3.08
N ASN A 147 -2.76 0.51 -3.68
CA ASN A 147 -2.79 1.18 -4.97
C ASN A 147 -3.92 2.22 -5.09
N GLY A 148 -3.87 2.97 -6.17
CA GLY A 148 -4.96 3.77 -6.70
C GLY A 148 -5.10 3.61 -8.20
N GLN A 149 -6.20 4.12 -8.73
CA GLN A 149 -6.45 4.15 -10.16
C GLN A 149 -6.96 5.52 -10.57
N THR A 150 -6.41 6.08 -11.63
CA THR A 150 -6.84 7.39 -12.10
C THR A 150 -7.93 7.28 -13.17
N PRO A 151 -8.83 8.26 -13.26
CA PRO A 151 -9.84 8.29 -14.33
C PRO A 151 -9.25 8.56 -15.72
N TRP A 152 -7.96 8.89 -15.83
CA TRP A 152 -7.25 8.99 -17.12
C TRP A 152 -6.43 7.74 -17.46
N GLY A 153 -6.68 6.62 -16.74
CA GLY A 153 -6.22 5.29 -17.11
C GLY A 153 -4.81 4.95 -16.65
N THR A 154 -4.30 5.59 -15.59
CA THR A 154 -3.02 5.21 -14.99
C THR A 154 -3.19 4.51 -13.63
N TYR A 155 -2.19 3.72 -13.26
CA TYR A 155 -2.05 3.02 -12.00
C TYR A 155 -1.19 3.85 -11.03
N LEU A 156 -1.62 3.94 -9.78
CA LEU A 156 -0.85 4.55 -8.70
C LEU A 156 -0.38 3.44 -7.77
N THR A 157 0.92 3.21 -7.69
CA THR A 157 1.51 2.31 -6.71
C THR A 157 2.12 3.11 -5.56
N CYS A 158 2.07 2.57 -4.35
CA CYS A 158 2.36 3.29 -3.12
C CYS A 158 3.56 2.68 -2.41
N GLU A 159 4.62 3.46 -2.21
CA GLU A 159 5.83 3.03 -1.50
C GLU A 159 5.60 3.16 0.01
N GLU A 160 5.53 2.04 0.72
CA GLU A 160 5.23 1.99 2.15
C GLU A 160 6.51 1.86 2.99
N ASN A 161 6.98 0.68 3.36
CA ASN A 161 8.14 0.45 4.24
C ASN A 161 9.50 0.64 3.54
N PHE A 162 9.63 1.70 2.71
CA PHE A 162 10.84 2.01 1.93
C PHE A 162 12.12 2.15 2.78
N ASN A 163 11.98 2.43 4.07
CA ASN A 163 13.08 2.71 4.99
C ASN A 163 13.94 1.48 5.33
N GLY A 164 13.40 0.26 5.22
CA GLY A 164 14.07 -0.97 5.64
C GLY A 164 15.21 -1.47 4.74
N TYR A 165 15.51 -0.79 3.66
CA TYR A 165 16.45 -1.25 2.63
C TYR A 165 17.83 -0.62 2.71
N PHE A 166 17.99 0.45 3.48
CA PHE A 166 19.21 1.23 3.62
C PHE A 166 20.04 0.75 4.82
N THR A 167 21.37 0.85 4.70
CA THR A 167 22.32 0.49 5.78
C THR A 167 23.39 1.56 5.96
N ALA A 168 24.07 1.55 7.10
CA ALA A 168 25.29 2.31 7.32
C ALA A 168 26.29 1.43 8.08
N ASN A 169 27.28 0.88 7.39
CA ASN A 169 28.31 0.01 7.96
C ASN A 169 29.42 0.79 8.67
N ASP A 170 29.04 1.79 9.48
CA ASP A 170 29.96 2.54 10.36
C ASP A 170 29.32 2.71 11.73
N LYS A 171 29.99 2.19 12.76
CA LYS A 171 29.55 2.29 14.16
C LYS A 171 29.43 3.73 14.67
N ASN A 172 30.11 4.68 14.01
CA ASN A 172 30.09 6.10 14.34
C ASN A 172 29.07 6.89 13.52
N TYR A 173 28.35 6.26 12.59
CA TYR A 173 27.35 6.95 11.76
C TYR A 173 26.25 7.54 12.63
N LYS A 174 26.07 8.84 12.51
CA LYS A 174 25.00 9.57 13.20
C LYS A 174 23.82 9.73 12.27
N MET A 175 22.77 8.93 12.51
CA MET A 175 21.54 9.00 11.77
C MET A 175 20.92 10.39 11.89
N PRO A 176 20.66 11.13 10.77
CA PRO A 176 19.95 12.41 10.79
C PRO A 176 18.56 12.27 11.44
N GLU A 177 18.13 13.28 12.19
CA GLU A 177 16.81 13.27 12.84
C GLU A 177 15.66 13.07 11.85
N ALA A 178 15.77 13.70 10.66
CA ALA A 178 14.79 13.47 9.59
C ALA A 178 14.69 12.00 9.18
N PHE A 179 15.80 11.26 9.16
CA PHE A 179 15.80 9.84 8.81
C PHE A 179 15.25 8.97 9.94
N LYS A 180 15.57 9.30 11.20
CA LYS A 180 14.96 8.63 12.36
C LYS A 180 13.45 8.78 12.35
N ARG A 181 12.95 9.97 11.96
CA ARG A 181 11.50 10.23 11.83
C ARG A 181 10.80 9.27 10.86
N TYR A 182 11.50 8.80 9.84
CA TYR A 182 11.02 7.84 8.85
C TYR A 182 11.41 6.39 9.17
N GLY A 183 11.99 6.12 10.34
CA GLY A 183 12.34 4.77 10.78
C GLY A 183 13.57 4.18 10.07
N LEU A 184 14.43 5.02 9.44
CA LEU A 184 15.71 4.51 8.93
C LEU A 184 16.61 4.09 10.09
N SER A 185 17.31 2.99 9.91
CA SER A 185 18.29 2.45 10.86
C SER A 185 19.63 2.18 10.18
N THR A 186 20.67 1.90 10.96
CA THR A 186 21.98 1.50 10.42
C THR A 186 21.99 0.07 9.91
N GLU A 187 21.02 -0.74 10.30
CA GLU A 187 20.84 -2.13 9.90
C GLU A 187 19.64 -2.24 8.95
N GLY A 188 19.89 -2.55 7.71
CA GLY A 188 18.85 -2.76 6.71
C GLY A 188 18.27 -4.18 6.78
N ARG A 189 16.98 -4.33 6.48
CA ARG A 189 16.28 -5.62 6.45
C ARG A 189 16.82 -6.58 5.37
N TYR A 190 17.28 -6.04 4.23
CA TYR A 190 17.55 -6.83 3.02
C TYR A 190 19.01 -6.87 2.56
N ASN A 191 19.91 -6.16 3.24
CA ASN A 191 21.35 -6.13 2.94
C ASN A 191 21.70 -5.79 1.47
N TRP A 192 20.91 -4.92 0.82
CA TRP A 192 21.13 -4.57 -0.59
C TRP A 192 22.42 -3.80 -0.85
N ALA A 193 22.96 -3.11 0.15
CA ALA A 193 24.20 -2.34 0.04
C ALA A 193 25.43 -3.17 -0.36
N ILE A 194 25.41 -4.50 -0.21
CA ILE A 194 26.53 -5.37 -0.64
C ILE A 194 26.65 -5.46 -2.17
N GLY A 195 25.55 -5.28 -2.89
CA GLY A 195 25.51 -5.37 -4.35
C GLY A 195 25.15 -4.05 -5.05
N ASP A 196 24.66 -3.05 -4.28
CA ASP A 196 24.23 -1.77 -4.83
C ASP A 196 24.53 -0.63 -3.86
N ALA A 197 25.48 0.23 -4.22
CA ALA A 197 25.95 1.32 -3.38
C ALA A 197 24.89 2.38 -3.04
N ARG A 198 23.76 2.45 -3.81
CA ARG A 198 22.66 3.37 -3.53
C ARG A 198 22.03 3.14 -2.14
N PHE A 199 22.12 1.93 -1.64
CA PHE A 199 21.55 1.54 -0.33
C PHE A 199 22.50 1.74 0.86
N ASP A 200 23.71 2.30 0.61
CA ASP A 200 24.66 2.69 1.65
C ASP A 200 24.50 4.18 1.97
N LEU A 201 23.96 4.48 3.15
CA LEU A 201 23.71 5.85 3.63
C LEU A 201 24.96 6.73 3.72
N ILE A 202 26.15 6.11 3.77
CA ILE A 202 27.43 6.83 3.80
C ILE A 202 27.82 7.27 2.40
N LYS A 203 27.57 6.44 1.39
CA LYS A 203 27.90 6.72 -0.01
C LYS A 203 26.87 7.59 -0.70
N GLU A 204 25.58 7.31 -0.45
CA GLU A 204 24.44 8.00 -1.07
C GLU A 204 23.47 8.51 0.02
N PRO A 205 23.86 9.56 0.77
CA PRO A 205 23.07 10.03 1.92
C PRO A 205 21.70 10.64 1.54
N ASN A 206 21.50 11.01 0.29
CA ASN A 206 20.25 11.57 -0.19
C ASN A 206 19.31 10.53 -0.82
N GLU A 207 19.80 9.34 -1.14
CA GLU A 207 18.97 8.32 -1.81
C GLU A 207 17.67 8.01 -1.05
N PRO A 208 17.63 7.91 0.30
CA PRO A 208 16.39 7.65 1.02
C PRO A 208 15.30 8.72 0.82
N ASN A 209 15.67 9.97 0.48
CA ASN A 209 14.69 11.05 0.25
C ASN A 209 13.90 10.87 -1.04
N ARG A 210 14.30 9.96 -1.91
CA ARG A 210 13.73 9.69 -3.23
C ARG A 210 12.64 8.63 -3.20
N PHE A 211 12.35 8.07 -2.02
CA PHE A 211 11.38 6.98 -1.79
C PHE A 211 10.40 7.33 -0.67
N GLY A 212 9.29 6.60 -0.64
CA GLY A 212 8.13 6.90 0.19
C GLY A 212 7.15 7.80 -0.53
N TYR A 213 7.00 7.64 -1.83
CA TYR A 213 6.09 8.41 -2.69
C TYR A 213 5.08 7.50 -3.38
N VAL A 214 4.03 8.11 -3.91
CA VAL A 214 3.18 7.47 -4.90
C VAL A 214 3.87 7.52 -6.25
N VAL A 215 3.88 6.39 -6.96
CA VAL A 215 4.43 6.27 -8.31
C VAL A 215 3.30 6.03 -9.31
N GLU A 216 3.17 6.90 -10.29
CA GLU A 216 2.19 6.78 -11.36
C GLU A 216 2.78 6.04 -12.56
N ILE A 217 2.06 5.03 -13.04
CA ILE A 217 2.45 4.13 -14.12
C ILE A 217 1.33 4.10 -15.16
N ASP A 218 1.65 4.18 -16.44
CA ASP A 218 0.71 3.88 -17.51
C ASP A 218 0.81 2.37 -17.86
N PRO A 219 -0.15 1.53 -17.47
CA PRO A 219 -0.11 0.09 -17.74
C PRO A 219 -0.39 -0.24 -19.21
N LEU A 220 -0.97 0.71 -19.96
CA LEU A 220 -1.34 0.52 -21.36
C LEU A 220 -0.31 1.08 -22.35
N ASP A 221 0.74 1.73 -21.83
CA ASP A 221 1.92 2.15 -22.59
C ASP A 221 3.21 1.53 -21.99
N PRO A 222 3.66 0.37 -22.51
CA PRO A 222 4.85 -0.31 -21.97
C PRO A 222 6.15 0.46 -22.20
N THR A 223 6.14 1.51 -23.02
CA THR A 223 7.33 2.36 -23.28
C THR A 223 7.39 3.58 -22.35
N SER A 224 6.31 3.87 -21.62
CA SER A 224 6.24 5.02 -20.71
C SER A 224 7.18 4.86 -19.52
N ARG A 225 7.80 5.96 -19.11
CA ARG A 225 8.57 6.03 -17.86
C ARG A 225 7.62 6.34 -16.69
N PRO A 226 7.66 5.57 -15.58
CA PRO A 226 6.90 5.88 -14.37
C PRO A 226 7.29 7.24 -13.79
N LYS A 227 6.38 7.83 -13.00
CA LYS A 227 6.59 9.15 -12.39
C LYS A 227 6.40 9.09 -10.88
N LYS A 228 7.42 9.52 -10.10
CA LYS A 228 7.27 9.74 -8.66
C LYS A 228 6.57 11.07 -8.41
N ARG A 229 5.40 11.03 -7.74
CA ARG A 229 4.50 12.17 -7.54
C ARG A 229 4.75 12.85 -6.19
N THR A 230 5.82 13.66 -6.11
CA THR A 230 6.27 14.25 -4.84
C THR A 230 5.28 15.26 -4.24
N ALA A 231 4.35 15.81 -5.02
CA ALA A 231 3.29 16.68 -4.50
C ALA A 231 2.31 15.96 -3.57
N LEU A 232 2.25 14.62 -3.64
CA LEU A 232 1.42 13.81 -2.74
C LEU A 232 2.08 13.58 -1.36
N GLY A 233 3.27 14.14 -1.14
CA GLY A 233 4.02 14.01 0.11
C GLY A 233 4.85 12.72 0.20
N ARG A 234 5.78 12.70 1.17
CA ARG A 234 6.66 11.57 1.46
C ARG A 234 6.34 11.00 2.83
N PHE A 235 5.90 9.75 2.85
CA PHE A 235 5.63 8.94 4.04
C PHE A 235 5.47 7.47 3.63
N LYS A 236 5.08 6.59 4.55
CA LYS A 236 4.77 5.19 4.24
C LYS A 236 3.38 5.13 3.63
N HIS A 237 3.31 5.33 2.31
CA HIS A 237 2.05 5.33 1.58
C HIS A 237 1.44 3.94 1.52
N GLU A 238 0.25 3.83 2.09
CA GLU A 238 -0.50 2.58 2.05
C GLU A 238 -1.25 2.43 0.73
N ASN A 239 -2.23 3.31 0.48
CA ASN A 239 -2.86 3.41 -0.84
C ASN A 239 -3.05 4.88 -1.26
N ALA A 240 -3.59 5.09 -2.45
CA ALA A 240 -3.88 6.42 -3.00
C ALA A 240 -5.32 6.44 -3.58
N GLU A 241 -6.30 6.67 -2.73
CA GLU A 241 -7.70 6.72 -3.18
C GLU A 241 -8.01 8.04 -3.85
N LEU A 242 -8.30 7.99 -5.15
CA LEU A 242 -8.51 9.17 -5.99
C LEU A 242 -9.98 9.34 -6.37
N THR A 243 -10.48 10.55 -6.20
CA THR A 243 -11.82 10.96 -6.62
C THR A 243 -11.79 12.33 -7.30
N ILE A 244 -12.86 12.69 -8.02
CA ILE A 244 -13.05 14.01 -8.60
C ILE A 244 -14.14 14.72 -7.81
N ALA A 245 -13.80 15.86 -7.21
CA ALA A 245 -14.74 16.68 -6.49
C ALA A 245 -15.78 17.31 -7.44
N SER A 246 -16.94 17.71 -6.90
CA SER A 246 -18.01 18.34 -7.67
C SER A 246 -17.59 19.61 -8.41
N ASN A 247 -16.59 20.31 -7.90
CA ASN A 247 -15.98 21.49 -8.54
C ASN A 247 -14.92 21.15 -9.60
N GLY A 248 -14.64 19.86 -9.85
CA GLY A 248 -13.73 19.35 -10.89
C GLY A 248 -12.27 19.14 -10.43
N HIS A 249 -11.90 19.49 -9.21
CA HIS A 249 -10.55 19.21 -8.72
C HIS A 249 -10.37 17.71 -8.43
N VAL A 250 -9.17 17.21 -8.70
CA VAL A 250 -8.76 15.86 -8.28
C VAL A 250 -8.41 15.89 -6.80
N VAL A 251 -8.95 14.94 -6.06
CA VAL A 251 -8.67 14.74 -4.64
C VAL A 251 -8.10 13.36 -4.44
N VAL A 252 -6.98 13.26 -3.70
CA VAL A 252 -6.36 11.97 -3.35
C VAL A 252 -6.28 11.88 -1.83
N TYR A 253 -6.86 10.84 -1.28
CA TYR A 253 -6.75 10.49 0.15
C TYR A 253 -5.65 9.44 0.35
N LEU A 254 -4.86 9.58 1.42
CA LEU A 254 -3.61 8.86 1.62
C LEU A 254 -3.41 8.51 3.10
N GLY A 255 -3.16 7.24 3.41
CA GLY A 255 -2.77 6.78 4.74
C GLY A 255 -1.25 6.74 4.89
N ASP A 256 -0.73 7.10 6.07
CA ASP A 256 0.67 6.91 6.46
C ASP A 256 0.75 5.77 7.47
N ASP A 257 1.09 4.56 7.02
CA ASP A 257 1.11 3.38 7.87
C ASP A 257 2.28 3.37 8.85
N GLU A 258 2.10 4.14 9.91
CA GLU A 258 3.00 4.06 11.07
C GLU A 258 2.25 4.50 12.34
N ARG A 259 2.65 3.95 13.48
CA ARG A 259 2.03 4.20 14.79
C ARG A 259 2.14 5.66 15.20
N GLY A 260 0.98 6.35 15.22
CA GLY A 260 0.90 7.76 15.58
C GLY A 260 1.25 8.71 14.44
N GLU A 261 1.32 8.23 13.20
CA GLU A 261 1.42 9.08 12.02
C GLU A 261 0.02 9.46 11.51
N PHE A 262 -0.12 10.01 10.31
CA PHE A 262 -1.21 10.89 9.96
C PHE A 262 -2.02 10.40 8.74
N LEU A 263 -3.23 10.91 8.63
CA LEU A 263 -4.08 10.78 7.45
C LEU A 263 -3.99 12.07 6.61
N TYR A 264 -3.76 11.94 5.31
CA TYR A 264 -3.54 13.05 4.40
C TYR A 264 -4.58 13.14 3.29
N ARG A 265 -4.69 14.33 2.69
CA ARG A 265 -5.49 14.60 1.50
C ARG A 265 -4.74 15.57 0.60
N PHE A 266 -4.61 15.21 -0.68
CA PHE A 266 -4.11 16.12 -1.72
C PHE A 266 -5.30 16.67 -2.52
N VAL A 267 -5.25 17.95 -2.90
CA VAL A 267 -6.19 18.60 -3.82
C VAL A 267 -5.41 19.23 -4.96
N SER A 268 -5.69 18.82 -6.19
CA SER A 268 -4.98 19.33 -7.38
C SER A 268 -5.23 20.82 -7.60
N LYS A 269 -4.22 21.52 -8.13
CA LYS A 269 -4.35 22.93 -8.53
C LYS A 269 -5.24 23.11 -9.75
N HIS A 270 -5.13 22.20 -10.71
CA HIS A 270 -5.91 22.23 -11.95
C HIS A 270 -7.05 21.21 -11.91
N LYS A 271 -8.08 21.47 -12.70
CA LYS A 271 -9.27 20.63 -12.75
C LYS A 271 -9.10 19.49 -13.77
N TYR A 272 -9.72 18.38 -13.49
CA TYR A 272 -9.85 17.28 -14.41
C TYR A 272 -10.68 17.70 -15.65
N LEU A 273 -10.19 17.33 -16.81
CA LEU A 273 -10.85 17.59 -18.09
C LEU A 273 -11.17 16.24 -18.76
N ALA A 274 -12.44 15.88 -18.79
CA ALA A 274 -12.88 14.63 -19.43
C ALA A 274 -12.42 14.57 -20.89
N GLY A 275 -11.70 13.50 -21.28
CA GLY A 275 -11.11 13.34 -22.62
C GLY A 275 -9.90 14.23 -22.92
N GLY A 276 -9.45 15.05 -21.95
CA GLY A 276 -8.28 15.90 -22.08
C GLY A 276 -6.99 15.24 -21.56
N ASN A 277 -5.89 16.01 -21.65
CA ASN A 277 -4.64 15.60 -21.02
C ASN A 277 -4.67 15.93 -19.52
N ASN A 278 -4.71 14.89 -18.69
CA ASN A 278 -4.76 15.00 -17.23
C ASN A 278 -3.48 14.47 -16.53
N ARG A 279 -2.43 14.18 -17.30
CA ARG A 279 -1.24 13.47 -16.81
C ARG A 279 -0.37 14.26 -15.84
N ASP A 280 -0.62 15.56 -15.69
CA ASP A 280 0.15 16.45 -14.80
C ASP A 280 -0.67 16.94 -13.59
N LEU A 281 -1.90 16.44 -13.41
CA LEU A 281 -2.80 16.85 -12.32
C LEU A 281 -2.27 16.51 -10.92
N LEU A 282 -1.36 15.55 -10.82
CA LEU A 282 -0.72 15.13 -9.56
C LEU A 282 0.66 15.79 -9.33
N GLU A 283 1.04 16.81 -10.13
CA GLU A 283 2.30 17.53 -9.99
C GLU A 283 2.17 18.82 -9.16
N GLU A 284 1.01 19.49 -9.25
CA GLU A 284 0.74 20.75 -8.55
C GLU A 284 -0.58 20.68 -7.79
N GLY A 285 -0.54 21.08 -6.53
CA GLY A 285 -1.72 21.11 -5.67
C GLY A 285 -1.35 21.44 -4.23
N THR A 286 -2.30 21.27 -3.34
CA THR A 286 -2.08 21.48 -1.91
C THR A 286 -2.28 20.15 -1.17
N LEU A 287 -1.30 19.80 -0.34
CA LEU A 287 -1.40 18.69 0.59
C LEU A 287 -1.97 19.18 1.91
N TYR A 288 -2.86 18.39 2.47
CA TYR A 288 -3.51 18.64 3.77
C TYR A 288 -3.31 17.43 4.68
N VAL A 289 -3.41 17.67 5.98
CA VAL A 289 -3.41 16.62 7.00
C VAL A 289 -4.66 16.72 7.87
N ALA A 290 -5.20 15.59 8.30
CA ALA A 290 -6.44 15.54 9.06
C ALA A 290 -6.25 15.96 10.54
N LYS A 291 -7.20 16.73 11.05
CA LYS A 291 -7.39 16.97 12.47
C LYS A 291 -8.81 16.59 12.87
N PHE A 292 -8.91 15.63 13.77
CA PHE A 292 -10.18 15.16 14.33
C PHE A 292 -10.43 15.81 15.68
N HIS A 293 -11.68 16.17 15.93
CA HIS A 293 -12.16 16.76 17.20
C HIS A 293 -13.15 15.81 17.88
N ASP A 294 -13.21 15.81 19.20
CA ASP A 294 -14.07 14.90 19.97
C ASP A 294 -15.58 15.11 19.79
N ASN A 295 -15.97 16.22 19.15
CA ASN A 295 -17.37 16.54 18.85
C ASN A 295 -17.86 15.96 17.50
N ASN A 296 -17.22 14.92 16.97
CA ASN A 296 -17.51 14.29 15.68
C ASN A 296 -17.32 15.23 14.46
N ARG A 297 -16.53 16.28 14.64
CA ARG A 297 -16.09 17.16 13.56
C ARG A 297 -14.61 17.01 13.31
N GLY A 298 -14.19 17.37 12.11
CA GLY A 298 -12.78 17.43 11.77
C GLY A 298 -12.51 18.48 10.72
N GLU A 299 -11.24 18.74 10.51
CA GLU A 299 -10.75 19.72 9.54
C GLU A 299 -9.51 19.22 8.82
N TRP A 300 -9.28 19.73 7.62
CA TRP A 300 -8.10 19.50 6.81
C TRP A 300 -7.16 20.68 6.93
N LEU A 301 -6.04 20.51 7.63
CA LEU A 301 -5.01 21.52 7.83
C LEU A 301 -4.09 21.57 6.63
N ALA A 302 -4.03 22.71 5.94
CA ALA A 302 -3.18 22.87 4.75
C ALA A 302 -1.70 22.86 5.12
N LEU A 303 -0.90 22.07 4.42
CA LEU A 303 0.56 22.06 4.52
C LEU A 303 1.14 23.00 3.47
N THR A 304 1.37 24.24 3.87
CA THR A 304 1.87 25.32 3.01
C THR A 304 3.07 26.02 3.65
N PRO A 305 3.86 26.77 2.90
CA PRO A 305 4.93 27.59 3.50
C PRO A 305 4.45 28.51 4.62
N LYS A 306 3.24 29.03 4.48
CA LYS A 306 2.62 29.93 5.49
C LYS A 306 2.29 29.19 6.81
N THR A 307 1.79 27.96 6.73
CA THR A 307 1.34 27.21 7.92
C THR A 307 2.47 26.44 8.59
N THR A 308 3.47 26.01 7.83
CA THR A 308 4.55 25.13 8.30
C THR A 308 5.88 25.86 8.53
N GLY A 309 6.09 27.02 7.86
CA GLY A 309 7.40 27.69 7.81
C GLY A 309 8.45 26.92 6.99
N MET A 310 8.03 25.97 6.13
CA MET A 310 8.87 25.16 5.26
C MET A 310 8.57 25.50 3.80
N THR A 311 9.53 25.36 2.89
CA THR A 311 9.30 25.48 1.45
C THR A 311 8.42 24.31 0.95
N GLU A 312 7.79 24.44 -0.22
CA GLU A 312 6.98 23.36 -0.82
C GLU A 312 7.80 22.09 -1.04
N ALA A 313 9.06 22.22 -1.46
CA ALA A 313 9.98 21.09 -1.59
C ALA A 313 10.27 20.42 -0.23
N GLU A 314 10.52 21.21 0.81
CA GLU A 314 10.74 20.66 2.15
C GLU A 314 9.47 19.97 2.71
N ILE A 315 8.28 20.53 2.47
CA ILE A 315 7.01 19.90 2.84
C ILE A 315 6.86 18.54 2.16
N SER A 316 7.15 18.44 0.87
CA SER A 316 7.02 17.19 0.11
C SER A 316 8.09 16.15 0.45
N ILE A 317 9.25 16.54 0.98
CA ILE A 317 10.31 15.62 1.42
C ILE A 317 10.18 15.26 2.90
N HIS A 318 9.74 16.20 3.75
CA HIS A 318 9.61 16.06 5.20
C HIS A 318 8.16 16.21 5.66
N THR A 319 7.25 15.55 4.96
CA THR A 319 5.79 15.67 5.13
C THR A 319 5.33 15.38 6.56
N ARG A 320 5.86 14.34 7.22
CA ARG A 320 5.57 14.03 8.64
C ARG A 320 5.91 15.20 9.57
N MET A 321 7.04 15.85 9.31
CA MET A 321 7.46 17.01 10.11
C MET A 321 6.56 18.22 9.88
N ALA A 322 6.11 18.44 8.64
CA ALA A 322 5.13 19.48 8.30
C ALA A 322 3.78 19.24 9.01
N ALA A 323 3.31 17.99 9.02
CA ALA A 323 2.07 17.60 9.69
C ALA A 323 2.13 17.79 11.22
N SER A 324 3.25 17.40 11.86
CA SER A 324 3.49 17.66 13.29
C SER A 324 3.43 19.17 13.63
N LYS A 325 4.02 20.01 12.78
CA LYS A 325 4.04 21.48 12.99
C LYS A 325 2.65 22.13 13.00
N VAL A 326 1.70 21.60 12.26
CA VAL A 326 0.33 22.14 12.23
C VAL A 326 -0.58 21.48 13.26
N GLY A 327 -0.09 20.50 14.02
CA GLY A 327 -0.84 19.86 15.11
C GLY A 327 -1.92 18.89 14.62
N ALA A 328 -1.58 18.07 13.62
CA ALA A 328 -2.42 17.00 13.10
C ALA A 328 -2.79 15.97 14.17
N THR A 329 -3.87 15.22 13.96
CA THR A 329 -4.26 14.12 14.86
C THR A 329 -3.42 12.89 14.58
N THR A 330 -2.74 12.39 15.61
CA THR A 330 -1.99 11.10 15.52
C THR A 330 -2.96 9.94 15.42
N MET A 331 -2.73 9.04 14.45
CA MET A 331 -3.65 7.96 14.08
C MET A 331 -3.09 6.58 14.43
N ASP A 332 -3.95 5.56 14.42
CA ASP A 332 -3.60 4.15 14.70
C ASP A 332 -3.22 3.40 13.42
N ARG A 333 -2.10 3.79 12.78
CA ARG A 333 -1.64 3.23 11.51
C ARG A 333 -2.73 3.35 10.43
N PRO A 334 -2.87 4.52 9.79
CA PRO A 334 -3.78 4.67 8.65
C PRO A 334 -3.34 3.81 7.47
N GLU A 335 -4.17 2.83 7.16
CA GLU A 335 -4.00 1.91 6.04
C GLU A 335 -4.79 2.41 4.83
N TRP A 336 -5.50 1.52 4.12
CA TRP A 336 -6.25 1.90 2.93
C TRP A 336 -7.37 2.88 3.23
N VAL A 337 -7.55 3.81 2.31
CA VAL A 337 -8.69 4.71 2.23
C VAL A 337 -9.57 4.28 1.05
N ALA A 338 -10.89 4.34 1.23
CA ALA A 338 -11.85 4.05 0.16
C ALA A 338 -12.96 5.11 0.14
N ALA A 339 -13.26 5.66 -1.03
CA ALA A 339 -14.36 6.57 -1.27
C ALA A 339 -15.57 5.82 -1.84
N ASN A 340 -16.76 6.05 -1.28
CA ASN A 340 -17.98 5.43 -1.78
C ASN A 340 -18.31 5.98 -3.18
N PRO A 341 -18.49 5.12 -4.21
CA PRO A 341 -18.78 5.57 -5.57
C PRO A 341 -20.17 6.18 -5.75
N ASN A 342 -21.08 5.92 -4.80
CA ASN A 342 -22.47 6.32 -4.88
C ASN A 342 -22.83 7.49 -3.94
N LYS A 343 -21.94 7.84 -3.00
CA LYS A 343 -22.14 8.88 -1.99
C LYS A 343 -20.82 9.57 -1.65
N VAL A 344 -20.90 10.81 -1.22
CA VAL A 344 -19.71 11.55 -0.76
C VAL A 344 -19.41 11.18 0.69
N GLU A 345 -18.85 10.01 0.88
CA GLU A 345 -18.36 9.51 2.16
C GLU A 345 -17.08 8.70 1.95
N ILE A 346 -16.17 8.75 2.91
CA ILE A 346 -14.86 8.13 2.80
C ILE A 346 -14.59 7.32 4.06
N PHE A 347 -13.90 6.21 3.91
CA PHE A 347 -13.54 5.28 4.98
C PHE A 347 -12.02 5.09 5.01
N CYS A 348 -11.45 4.95 6.20
CA CYS A 348 -10.04 4.61 6.38
C CYS A 348 -9.89 3.51 7.41
N ALA A 349 -9.15 2.47 7.07
CA ALA A 349 -8.71 1.47 8.02
C ALA A 349 -7.64 2.06 8.95
N LEU A 350 -7.81 1.86 10.23
CA LEU A 350 -6.83 2.13 11.28
C LEU A 350 -6.47 0.79 11.89
N THR A 351 -5.39 0.17 11.39
CA THR A 351 -5.21 -1.27 11.55
C THR A 351 -4.93 -1.72 12.98
N ASN A 352 -4.05 -1.07 13.69
CA ASN A 352 -3.77 -1.27 15.12
C ASN A 352 -2.74 -0.27 15.63
N ASN A 353 -2.60 -0.09 16.94
CA ASN A 353 -1.52 0.71 17.54
C ASN A 353 -1.27 0.33 19.00
N LYS A 354 -0.37 -0.61 19.25
CA LYS A 354 0.05 -1.00 20.61
C LYS A 354 0.71 0.13 21.42
N ASN A 355 1.04 1.24 20.78
CA ASN A 355 1.66 2.42 21.43
C ASN A 355 0.62 3.48 21.82
N ARG A 356 -0.65 3.36 21.40
CA ARG A 356 -1.71 4.32 21.73
C ARG A 356 -1.86 4.45 23.25
N GLY A 357 -1.74 5.67 23.77
CA GLY A 357 -1.79 5.94 25.23
C GLY A 357 -0.53 5.51 26.01
N VAL A 358 0.48 4.92 25.37
CA VAL A 358 1.68 4.39 26.01
C VAL A 358 2.92 5.21 25.72
N LYS A 359 3.15 5.58 24.46
CA LYS A 359 4.30 6.39 24.06
C LYS A 359 4.00 7.26 22.84
N PRO A 360 4.70 8.40 22.68
CA PRO A 360 4.56 9.26 21.52
C PRO A 360 5.01 8.57 20.23
N ASN A 361 4.67 9.17 19.06
CA ASN A 361 5.21 8.76 17.78
C ASN A 361 6.73 9.07 17.66
N ALA A 362 7.33 8.72 16.53
CA ALA A 362 8.76 8.94 16.29
C ALA A 362 9.16 10.44 16.23
N GLY A 363 8.22 11.35 16.12
CA GLY A 363 8.44 12.80 16.17
C GLY A 363 8.24 13.43 17.54
N GLY A 364 7.80 12.64 18.53
CA GLY A 364 7.47 13.13 19.86
C GLY A 364 6.03 13.62 20.01
N ASP A 365 5.19 13.47 18.99
CA ASP A 365 3.77 13.85 19.09
C ASP A 365 3.03 12.87 19.99
N ALA A 366 2.23 13.40 20.93
CA ALA A 366 1.46 12.59 21.86
C ALA A 366 0.40 11.73 21.12
N THR A 367 0.18 10.53 21.63
CA THR A 367 -0.78 9.56 21.07
C THR A 367 -1.87 9.19 22.10
N PRO A 368 -2.64 10.15 22.65
CA PRO A 368 -3.69 9.84 23.61
C PRO A 368 -4.83 9.06 22.94
N PRO A 369 -5.53 8.17 23.66
CA PRO A 369 -6.80 7.64 23.19
C PRO A 369 -7.81 8.79 23.11
N SER A 370 -8.27 9.10 21.89
CA SER A 370 -9.22 10.18 21.63
C SER A 370 -9.80 10.08 20.23
N GLY A 371 -10.98 10.62 20.02
CA GLY A 371 -11.59 10.72 18.71
C GLY A 371 -11.66 9.39 17.98
N PRO A 372 -11.10 9.28 16.77
CA PRO A 372 -11.11 8.05 15.95
C PRO A 372 -10.21 6.94 16.51
N ASN A 373 -9.45 7.17 17.57
CA ASN A 373 -8.49 6.23 18.17
C ASN A 373 -8.86 5.99 19.65
N PRO A 374 -9.99 5.31 19.96
CA PRO A 374 -10.58 5.33 21.30
C PRO A 374 -9.91 4.38 22.31
N ARG A 375 -9.06 3.46 21.88
CA ARG A 375 -8.51 2.38 22.73
C ARG A 375 -7.05 2.61 23.08
N VAL A 376 -6.70 2.38 24.35
CA VAL A 376 -5.29 2.22 24.78
C VAL A 376 -4.76 0.89 24.22
N GLU A 377 -3.49 0.86 23.81
CA GLU A 377 -2.84 -0.35 23.26
C GLU A 377 -3.73 -1.09 22.25
N ASN A 378 -4.25 -0.36 21.28
CA ASN A 378 -5.22 -0.86 20.32
C ASN A 378 -4.64 -2.02 19.47
N ASN A 379 -5.03 -3.27 19.80
CA ASN A 379 -4.54 -4.47 19.13
C ASN A 379 -5.47 -4.96 17.99
N PHE A 380 -6.69 -4.40 17.88
CA PHE A 380 -7.70 -4.91 16.96
C PHE A 380 -7.98 -3.99 15.78
N GLY A 381 -7.78 -2.67 15.94
CA GLY A 381 -8.07 -1.70 14.89
C GLY A 381 -9.54 -1.33 14.75
N GLN A 382 -9.81 -0.39 13.86
CA GLN A 382 -11.13 0.16 13.55
C GLN A 382 -11.17 0.74 12.15
N ILE A 383 -12.37 1.07 11.67
CA ILE A 383 -12.56 1.81 10.43
C ILE A 383 -13.27 3.11 10.79
N VAL A 384 -12.62 4.24 10.48
CA VAL A 384 -13.21 5.58 10.61
C VAL A 384 -13.89 5.95 9.29
N ARG A 385 -15.08 6.58 9.39
CA ARG A 385 -15.83 7.14 8.28
C ARG A 385 -15.90 8.64 8.42
N TRP A 386 -15.77 9.40 7.35
CA TRP A 386 -16.05 10.83 7.35
C TRP A 386 -16.83 11.26 6.11
N VAL A 387 -17.58 12.34 6.29
CA VAL A 387 -18.38 13.00 5.26
C VAL A 387 -17.92 14.45 5.16
N PRO A 388 -17.35 14.88 4.01
CA PRO A 388 -17.00 16.28 3.79
C PRO A 388 -18.22 17.20 3.90
N MET A 389 -18.02 18.40 4.46
CA MET A 389 -19.10 19.38 4.51
C MET A 389 -19.57 19.77 3.11
N ASN A 390 -20.90 19.94 2.96
CA ASN A 390 -21.57 20.25 1.70
C ASN A 390 -21.34 19.19 0.61
N GLU A 391 -21.02 17.97 0.96
CA GLU A 391 -20.71 16.89 0.03
C GLU A 391 -19.61 17.27 -1.00
N ASP A 392 -18.66 18.11 -0.57
CA ASP A 392 -17.54 18.56 -1.40
C ASP A 392 -16.22 18.01 -0.86
N HIS A 393 -15.58 17.12 -1.62
CA HIS A 393 -14.27 16.54 -1.28
C HIS A 393 -13.17 17.59 -1.09
N THR A 394 -13.35 18.83 -1.57
CA THR A 394 -12.40 19.93 -1.35
C THR A 394 -12.69 20.74 -0.11
N SER A 395 -13.82 20.51 0.59
CA SER A 395 -14.16 21.22 1.83
C SER A 395 -13.06 21.09 2.88
N SER A 396 -12.80 22.18 3.60
CA SER A 396 -11.83 22.19 4.71
C SER A 396 -12.34 21.47 5.96
N GLU A 397 -13.64 21.21 6.06
CA GLU A 397 -14.27 20.59 7.23
C GLU A 397 -15.03 19.32 6.85
N PHE A 398 -15.17 18.41 7.83
CA PHE A 398 -15.94 17.18 7.69
C PHE A 398 -16.60 16.79 9.02
N THR A 399 -17.61 15.94 8.95
CA THR A 399 -18.11 15.18 10.09
C THR A 399 -17.57 13.76 10.04
N TRP A 400 -17.43 13.09 11.17
CA TRP A 400 -16.89 11.74 11.23
C TRP A 400 -17.57 10.87 12.30
N ASN A 401 -17.49 9.57 12.11
CA ASN A 401 -17.84 8.55 13.10
C ASN A 401 -16.97 7.30 12.91
N LEU A 402 -17.09 6.34 13.83
CA LEU A 402 -16.53 5.01 13.65
C LEU A 402 -17.56 4.12 12.96
N PHE A 403 -17.20 3.55 11.82
CA PHE A 403 -18.02 2.55 11.12
C PHE A 403 -18.01 1.23 11.88
N VAL A 404 -16.83 0.81 12.34
CA VAL A 404 -16.64 -0.41 13.12
C VAL A 404 -15.42 -0.29 14.03
N LEU A 405 -15.53 -0.81 15.23
CA LEU A 405 -14.39 -1.25 16.05
C LEU A 405 -14.25 -2.74 15.84
N ALA A 406 -13.13 -3.19 15.26
CA ALA A 406 -12.79 -4.60 15.21
C ALA A 406 -12.50 -5.12 16.62
N GLY A 407 -12.72 -6.40 16.87
CA GLY A 407 -12.54 -6.94 18.21
C GLY A 407 -12.87 -8.41 18.34
N ASN A 408 -12.88 -8.90 19.57
CA ASN A 408 -13.19 -10.28 19.88
C ASN A 408 -14.22 -10.40 21.02
N PRO A 409 -15.53 -10.45 20.70
CA PRO A 409 -16.59 -10.53 21.70
C PRO A 409 -16.67 -11.90 22.40
N ALA A 410 -15.94 -12.91 21.91
CA ALA A 410 -15.83 -14.19 22.62
C ALA A 410 -14.87 -14.15 23.81
N VAL A 411 -14.00 -13.12 23.87
CA VAL A 411 -12.96 -12.99 24.90
C VAL A 411 -13.14 -11.74 25.75
N TYR A 412 -13.66 -10.64 25.18
CA TYR A 412 -13.76 -9.34 25.84
C TYR A 412 -15.21 -8.84 25.89
N ASP A 413 -15.55 -8.21 27.01
CA ASP A 413 -16.82 -7.54 27.26
C ASP A 413 -16.71 -6.00 27.29
N ASP A 414 -15.51 -5.48 27.00
CA ASP A 414 -15.18 -4.06 26.88
C ASP A 414 -15.03 -3.64 25.39
N ALA A 415 -14.44 -2.49 25.13
CA ALA A 415 -14.19 -1.99 23.78
C ALA A 415 -13.33 -2.93 22.90
N ASN A 416 -12.57 -3.87 23.48
CA ASN A 416 -11.82 -4.88 22.74
C ASN A 416 -12.71 -6.02 22.24
N GLY A 417 -13.96 -6.14 22.71
CA GLY A 417 -14.98 -7.00 22.13
C GLY A 417 -15.47 -6.54 20.76
N GLY A 418 -15.23 -5.29 20.41
CA GLY A 418 -15.69 -4.69 19.15
C GLY A 418 -16.97 -3.85 19.32
N SER A 419 -17.40 -3.19 18.23
CA SER A 419 -18.66 -2.46 18.17
C SER A 419 -19.88 -3.39 18.05
N GLN A 420 -21.08 -2.86 18.19
CA GLN A 420 -22.33 -3.64 18.22
C GLN A 420 -22.59 -4.47 16.95
N ASN A 421 -21.98 -4.12 15.83
CA ASN A 421 -22.05 -4.86 14.57
C ASN A 421 -21.00 -5.98 14.46
N ILE A 422 -20.21 -6.24 15.52
CA ILE A 422 -19.29 -7.37 15.62
C ILE A 422 -19.86 -8.46 16.53
N ASN A 423 -19.76 -9.70 16.07
CA ASN A 423 -20.21 -10.89 16.77
C ASN A 423 -19.23 -12.06 16.49
N GLN A 424 -19.50 -13.25 17.00
CA GLN A 424 -18.61 -14.41 16.84
C GLN A 424 -18.47 -14.90 15.38
N ASP A 425 -19.43 -14.59 14.51
CA ASP A 425 -19.40 -15.06 13.11
C ASP A 425 -18.59 -14.11 12.21
N ASN A 426 -18.44 -12.85 12.60
CA ASN A 426 -17.77 -11.82 11.80
C ASN A 426 -16.60 -11.09 12.51
N MET A 427 -16.20 -11.56 13.70
CA MET A 427 -15.08 -10.96 14.43
C MET A 427 -13.76 -11.02 13.64
N PHE A 428 -13.01 -9.94 13.68
CA PHE A 428 -11.74 -9.78 12.99
C PHE A 428 -10.81 -8.82 13.74
N ASN A 429 -9.57 -8.73 13.30
CA ASN A 429 -8.60 -7.75 13.75
C ASN A 429 -7.83 -7.18 12.57
N SER A 430 -7.23 -6.02 12.79
CA SER A 430 -6.34 -5.34 11.87
C SER A 430 -6.92 -5.18 10.46
N PRO A 431 -8.01 -4.39 10.30
CA PRO A 431 -8.48 -4.01 8.97
C PRO A 431 -7.38 -3.26 8.22
N ASP A 432 -7.22 -3.56 6.95
CA ASP A 432 -6.17 -3.08 6.10
C ASP A 432 -6.74 -2.65 4.74
N GLY A 433 -6.76 -3.55 3.73
CA GLY A 433 -7.32 -3.28 2.42
C GLY A 433 -8.79 -2.90 2.45
N LEU A 434 -9.15 -1.77 1.84
CA LEU A 434 -10.51 -1.28 1.68
C LEU A 434 -10.83 -0.98 0.22
N LYS A 435 -11.97 -1.45 -0.26
CA LYS A 435 -12.47 -1.10 -1.60
C LYS A 435 -13.99 -1.13 -1.64
N PHE A 436 -14.59 -0.13 -2.28
CA PHE A 436 -16.02 -0.18 -2.58
C PHE A 436 -16.29 -0.95 -3.86
N ASP A 437 -17.37 -1.72 -3.87
CA ASP A 437 -17.93 -2.25 -5.10
C ASP A 437 -18.90 -1.23 -5.76
N SER A 438 -19.44 -1.61 -6.93
CA SER A 438 -20.35 -0.75 -7.68
C SER A 438 -21.70 -0.50 -7.00
N LYS A 439 -22.05 -1.33 -6.03
CA LYS A 439 -23.29 -1.23 -5.25
C LYS A 439 -23.14 -0.39 -4.00
N GLY A 440 -21.89 0.01 -3.67
CA GLY A 440 -21.57 0.77 -2.46
C GLY A 440 -21.39 -0.10 -1.22
N LEU A 441 -21.09 -1.38 -1.39
CA LEU A 441 -20.65 -2.25 -0.30
C LEU A 441 -19.14 -2.11 -0.10
N LEU A 442 -18.71 -2.00 1.14
CA LEU A 442 -17.31 -1.88 1.52
C LEU A 442 -16.68 -3.26 1.73
N TRP A 443 -15.74 -3.64 0.88
CA TRP A 443 -14.91 -4.81 1.05
C TRP A 443 -13.75 -4.48 1.99
N ILE A 444 -13.53 -5.35 3.00
CA ILE A 444 -12.56 -5.17 4.07
C ILE A 444 -11.64 -6.38 4.05
N GLN A 445 -10.35 -6.16 3.94
CA GLN A 445 -9.30 -7.18 3.98
C GLN A 445 -8.48 -7.00 5.25
N THR A 446 -7.79 -8.03 5.73
CA THR A 446 -7.04 -7.97 6.98
C THR A 446 -5.60 -8.41 6.83
N ASP A 447 -4.69 -7.68 7.49
CA ASP A 447 -3.32 -8.07 7.80
C ASP A 447 -3.13 -8.12 9.32
N GLY A 448 -3.71 -9.11 9.96
CA GLY A 448 -3.78 -9.18 11.41
C GLY A 448 -3.10 -10.37 12.03
N ASN A 449 -3.29 -10.45 13.33
CA ASN A 449 -2.82 -11.57 14.10
C ASN A 449 -3.59 -12.86 13.77
N TYR A 450 -2.91 -13.84 13.23
CA TYR A 450 -3.44 -15.16 12.87
C TYR A 450 -3.05 -16.27 13.87
N SER A 451 -2.57 -15.92 15.06
CA SER A 451 -2.19 -16.93 16.07
C SER A 451 -3.35 -17.75 16.60
N ASN A 452 -4.57 -17.25 16.46
CA ASN A 452 -5.79 -17.85 16.99
C ASN A 452 -5.69 -18.20 18.50
N ALA A 453 -4.98 -17.37 19.26
CA ALA A 453 -4.69 -17.60 20.68
C ALA A 453 -4.87 -16.32 21.50
N LYS A 454 -5.10 -16.48 22.81
CA LYS A 454 -5.31 -15.37 23.76
C LYS A 454 -6.43 -14.44 23.30
N GLY A 455 -6.18 -13.13 23.20
CA GLY A 455 -7.16 -12.15 22.74
C GLY A 455 -7.69 -12.38 21.33
N PHE A 456 -7.00 -13.15 20.49
CA PHE A 456 -7.37 -13.46 19.12
C PHE A 456 -8.01 -14.85 18.94
N GLN A 457 -8.33 -15.54 20.04
CA GLN A 457 -8.92 -16.87 20.00
C GLN A 457 -10.24 -16.86 19.22
N GLY A 458 -10.39 -17.81 18.29
CA GLY A 458 -11.58 -17.98 17.45
C GLY A 458 -11.63 -17.10 16.19
N GLN A 459 -10.70 -16.16 16.00
CA GLN A 459 -10.67 -15.32 14.79
C GLN A 459 -10.11 -16.05 13.55
N GLY A 460 -9.22 -17.01 13.75
CA GLY A 460 -8.60 -17.78 12.65
C GLY A 460 -7.51 -17.00 11.90
N ASN A 461 -7.35 -17.32 10.62
CA ASN A 461 -6.42 -16.63 9.73
C ASN A 461 -6.99 -15.28 9.24
N ASN A 462 -6.16 -14.51 8.55
CA ASN A 462 -6.60 -13.30 7.87
C ASN A 462 -7.72 -13.58 6.87
N GLN A 463 -8.58 -12.60 6.69
CA GLN A 463 -9.89 -12.81 6.09
C GLN A 463 -10.32 -11.59 5.25
N MET A 464 -11.37 -11.80 4.48
CA MET A 464 -12.06 -10.75 3.75
C MET A 464 -13.52 -10.71 4.20
N LEU A 465 -13.99 -9.50 4.46
CA LEU A 465 -15.36 -9.23 4.89
C LEU A 465 -16.01 -8.24 3.92
N VAL A 466 -17.32 -8.14 3.98
CA VAL A 466 -18.10 -7.12 3.28
C VAL A 466 -19.00 -6.41 4.27
N GLY A 467 -18.93 -5.08 4.26
CA GLY A 467 -19.75 -4.21 5.11
C GLY A 467 -20.73 -3.39 4.29
N ASP A 468 -21.94 -3.22 4.81
CA ASP A 468 -22.95 -2.33 4.26
C ASP A 468 -22.94 -1.01 5.05
N PRO A 469 -22.51 0.13 4.45
CA PRO A 469 -22.48 1.42 5.13
C PRO A 469 -23.85 1.95 5.58
N GLU A 470 -24.94 1.49 4.97
CA GLU A 470 -26.30 1.94 5.29
C GLU A 470 -26.84 1.27 6.56
N THR A 471 -26.65 -0.06 6.63
CA THR A 471 -27.18 -0.86 7.73
C THR A 471 -26.17 -1.09 8.85
N GLY A 472 -24.88 -0.93 8.57
CA GLY A 472 -23.79 -1.29 9.45
C GLY A 472 -23.54 -2.81 9.53
N GLU A 473 -24.23 -3.62 8.74
CA GLU A 473 -24.03 -5.07 8.72
C GLU A 473 -22.66 -5.41 8.14
N ILE A 474 -21.94 -6.34 8.78
CA ILE A 474 -20.65 -6.87 8.30
C ILE A 474 -20.74 -8.39 8.23
N ARG A 475 -20.35 -8.97 7.10
CA ARG A 475 -20.34 -10.42 6.86
C ARG A 475 -18.95 -10.88 6.45
N ARG A 476 -18.52 -12.02 6.98
CA ARG A 476 -17.30 -12.68 6.50
C ARG A 476 -17.57 -13.30 5.14
N PHE A 477 -16.70 -13.03 4.19
CA PHE A 477 -16.78 -13.55 2.81
C PHE A 477 -15.84 -14.74 2.60
N LEU A 478 -14.56 -14.62 3.00
CA LEU A 478 -13.59 -15.71 2.93
C LEU A 478 -12.58 -15.62 4.08
N VAL A 479 -11.88 -16.74 4.30
CA VAL A 479 -10.70 -16.84 5.16
C VAL A 479 -9.55 -17.29 4.28
N GLY A 480 -8.42 -16.60 4.38
CA GLY A 480 -7.20 -16.89 3.62
C GLY A 480 -6.47 -18.15 4.10
N PRO A 481 -5.49 -18.64 3.34
CA PRO A 481 -4.59 -19.71 3.76
C PRO A 481 -3.86 -19.37 5.06
N LYS A 482 -3.24 -20.37 5.69
CA LYS A 482 -2.48 -20.16 6.92
C LYS A 482 -1.38 -19.14 6.75
N GLU A 483 -1.33 -18.19 7.69
CA GLU A 483 -0.25 -17.20 7.82
C GLU A 483 -0.12 -16.29 6.59
N CYS A 484 -1.19 -16.12 5.82
CA CYS A 484 -1.23 -15.13 4.76
C CYS A 484 -1.85 -13.83 5.26
N GLU A 485 -1.58 -12.76 4.54
CA GLU A 485 -2.41 -11.59 4.44
C GLU A 485 -3.41 -11.78 3.28
N VAL A 486 -4.60 -11.18 3.39
CA VAL A 486 -5.55 -11.05 2.29
C VAL A 486 -5.61 -9.59 1.89
N THR A 487 -5.17 -9.30 0.68
CA THR A 487 -5.02 -7.92 0.21
C THR A 487 -5.34 -7.79 -1.29
N GLY A 488 -5.25 -6.59 -1.84
CA GLY A 488 -5.51 -6.28 -3.24
C GLY A 488 -6.90 -6.70 -3.71
N ILE A 489 -7.56 -5.88 -4.48
CA ILE A 489 -8.88 -6.23 -5.03
C ILE A 489 -9.10 -5.52 -6.36
N ALA A 490 -9.49 -6.28 -7.37
CA ALA A 490 -9.92 -5.78 -8.66
C ALA A 490 -11.06 -6.63 -9.22
N TRP A 491 -11.78 -6.12 -10.19
CA TRP A 491 -12.82 -6.87 -10.91
C TRP A 491 -12.54 -6.84 -12.41
N ASN A 492 -12.94 -7.91 -13.11
CA ASN A 492 -13.01 -7.86 -14.57
C ASN A 492 -14.06 -6.83 -15.02
N THR A 493 -14.02 -6.47 -16.29
CA THR A 493 -14.90 -5.41 -16.84
C THR A 493 -16.38 -5.70 -16.60
N GLU A 494 -16.78 -6.96 -16.71
CA GLU A 494 -18.16 -7.44 -16.54
C GLU A 494 -18.55 -7.62 -15.06
N ARG A 495 -17.60 -7.47 -14.12
CA ARG A 495 -17.78 -7.72 -12.69
C ARG A 495 -18.30 -9.11 -12.34
N THR A 496 -18.03 -10.09 -13.19
CA THR A 496 -18.35 -11.51 -12.94
C THR A 496 -17.21 -12.26 -12.25
N THR A 497 -16.03 -11.66 -12.22
CA THR A 497 -14.85 -12.19 -11.53
C THR A 497 -14.19 -11.10 -10.69
N MET A 498 -13.89 -11.44 -9.45
CA MET A 498 -13.09 -10.67 -8.52
C MET A 498 -11.69 -11.27 -8.48
N PHE A 499 -10.65 -10.43 -8.50
CA PHE A 499 -9.26 -10.81 -8.27
C PHE A 499 -8.84 -10.29 -6.90
N ILE A 500 -8.17 -11.14 -6.12
CA ILE A 500 -7.56 -10.77 -4.83
C ILE A 500 -6.13 -11.28 -4.76
N SER A 501 -5.33 -10.69 -3.91
CA SER A 501 -3.99 -11.11 -3.56
C SER A 501 -4.00 -11.95 -2.28
N ILE A 502 -3.28 -13.08 -2.31
CA ILE A 502 -2.88 -13.84 -1.14
C ILE A 502 -1.39 -13.61 -0.96
N GLN A 503 -1.04 -12.79 0.03
CA GLN A 503 0.34 -12.40 0.30
C GLN A 503 0.97 -13.32 1.35
N HIS A 504 2.22 -13.63 1.24
CA HIS A 504 3.09 -14.41 2.15
C HIS A 504 2.44 -15.63 2.85
N PRO A 505 1.73 -16.53 2.14
CA PRO A 505 1.17 -17.72 2.78
C PRO A 505 2.28 -18.53 3.43
N GLY A 506 2.10 -18.92 4.70
CA GLY A 506 3.13 -19.66 5.43
C GLY A 506 4.30 -18.81 5.92
N GLU A 507 4.11 -17.54 6.24
CA GLU A 507 5.15 -16.61 6.74
C GLU A 507 5.95 -17.18 7.94
N LYS A 508 5.34 -18.04 8.77
CA LYS A 508 5.99 -18.74 9.89
C LYS A 508 6.38 -20.19 9.55
N GLY A 509 6.19 -20.63 8.30
CA GLY A 509 6.59 -21.94 7.83
C GLY A 509 5.51 -23.03 7.93
N ASN A 510 4.24 -22.69 8.12
CA ASN A 510 3.15 -23.66 8.32
C ASN A 510 2.17 -23.77 7.15
N SER A 511 2.58 -23.39 5.94
CA SER A 511 1.75 -23.54 4.75
C SER A 511 2.56 -24.05 3.56
N HIS A 512 1.87 -24.72 2.65
CA HIS A 512 2.38 -25.18 1.33
C HIS A 512 1.45 -24.69 0.21
N TRP A 513 0.71 -23.63 0.46
CA TRP A 513 -0.23 -23.05 -0.50
C TRP A 513 0.54 -22.29 -1.61
N PRO A 514 0.10 -22.28 -2.90
CA PRO A 514 -1.16 -22.89 -3.38
C PRO A 514 -1.05 -24.36 -3.79
N ASP A 515 0.13 -24.91 -3.98
CA ASP A 515 0.35 -26.20 -4.66
C ASP A 515 0.18 -27.40 -3.70
N GLY A 516 0.22 -27.19 -2.37
CA GLY A 516 0.06 -28.24 -1.36
C GLY A 516 1.24 -29.20 -1.25
N GLY A 517 1.06 -30.33 -0.57
CA GLY A 517 2.09 -31.36 -0.42
C GLY A 517 3.32 -30.88 0.35
N GLN A 518 4.48 -30.83 -0.31
CA GLN A 518 5.77 -30.32 0.20
C GLN A 518 6.26 -29.12 -0.60
N SER A 519 5.37 -28.45 -1.36
CA SER A 519 5.74 -27.31 -2.17
C SER A 519 6.16 -26.11 -1.30
N VAL A 520 7.01 -25.27 -1.88
CA VAL A 520 7.35 -23.96 -1.31
C VAL A 520 6.10 -23.08 -1.38
N PRO A 521 5.72 -22.37 -0.28
CA PRO A 521 4.60 -21.46 -0.33
C PRO A 521 4.90 -20.30 -1.27
N ARG A 522 3.88 -19.86 -2.03
CA ARG A 522 4.03 -18.77 -3.00
C ARG A 522 2.88 -17.79 -2.91
N SER A 523 3.18 -16.52 -2.79
CA SER A 523 2.18 -15.47 -2.94
C SER A 523 1.54 -15.54 -4.33
N SER A 524 0.23 -15.33 -4.42
CA SER A 524 -0.51 -15.54 -5.66
C SER A 524 -1.72 -14.65 -5.80
N VAL A 525 -2.08 -14.34 -7.04
CA VAL A 525 -3.36 -13.74 -7.38
C VAL A 525 -4.41 -14.84 -7.58
N VAL A 526 -5.58 -14.68 -6.96
CA VAL A 526 -6.70 -15.61 -7.04
C VAL A 526 -7.88 -14.94 -7.75
N ALA A 527 -8.53 -15.66 -8.65
CA ALA A 527 -9.79 -15.27 -9.27
C ALA A 527 -10.95 -15.95 -8.56
N ILE A 528 -11.97 -15.19 -8.21
CA ILE A 528 -13.19 -15.65 -7.54
C ILE A 528 -14.38 -15.30 -8.43
N SER A 529 -15.21 -16.29 -8.74
CA SER A 529 -16.44 -16.11 -9.52
C SER A 529 -17.58 -16.85 -8.83
N ARG A 530 -18.81 -16.41 -9.08
CA ARG A 530 -19.99 -17.12 -8.64
C ARG A 530 -20.26 -18.32 -9.57
N GLU A 531 -20.75 -19.43 -9.02
CA GLU A 531 -21.10 -20.62 -9.79
C GLU A 531 -22.19 -20.37 -10.83
N ASP A 532 -23.12 -19.44 -10.53
CA ASP A 532 -24.19 -19.02 -11.44
C ASP A 532 -23.76 -18.00 -12.50
N GLY A 533 -22.48 -17.58 -12.50
CA GLY A 533 -21.94 -16.57 -13.41
C GLY A 533 -22.45 -15.15 -13.19
N ALA A 534 -23.18 -14.89 -12.10
CA ALA A 534 -23.71 -13.56 -11.81
C ALA A 534 -22.61 -12.60 -11.32
N VAL A 535 -22.94 -11.32 -11.29
CA VAL A 535 -22.05 -10.24 -10.83
C VAL A 535 -21.63 -10.46 -9.38
N ILE A 536 -20.34 -10.25 -9.10
CA ILE A 536 -19.71 -10.26 -7.79
C ILE A 536 -19.06 -8.87 -7.58
N GLY A 537 -19.74 -7.98 -6.82
CA GLY A 537 -19.23 -6.64 -6.51
C GLY A 537 -19.67 -5.47 -7.42
#